data_8fac1bfe5278d221ebecf3dae361154c
#
_entry.id   8fac1bfe5278d221ebecf3dae361154c
#
_cell.length_a   1.000
_cell.length_b   1.000
_cell.length_c   1.000
_cell.angle_alpha   90.00
_cell.angle_beta   90.00
_cell.angle_gamma   90.00
#
_symmetry.space_group_name_H-M   'P 1'
#
loop_
_entity.id
_entity.type
_entity.pdbx_description
1 polymer ?
#
loop_
_entity_poly.entity_id
_entity_poly.type
_entity_poly.pdbx_seq_one_letter_code
_entity_poly.pdbx_strand_id
1 'polypeptide(L)'
;MVERYEQLYFYVFGIYKSIQRIAKEEMEKHSLRGAYAQYLVAMSHFPEGVTSARLCEICDKDKAATSRFVAEMEEKGLIKRESGNFSMYRAKLNLTESGQAITDSLLKKVNVAVEMAGRGLTDESRQALYSSLDIIKSNLKEICKIGIPD
;
A
#
# COMPACT_ATOMS: atom_id res chain seq x y z
N MET A 1 -17.30 -27.62 10.40
CA MET A 1 -17.46 -26.58 9.37
C MET A 1 -16.55 -25.43 9.75
N VAL A 2 -15.64 -25.06 8.86
CA VAL A 2 -14.80 -23.88 9.09
C VAL A 2 -15.72 -22.66 9.05
N GLU A 3 -15.70 -21.85 10.09
CA GLU A 3 -16.54 -20.66 10.15
C GLU A 3 -16.13 -19.68 9.02
N ARG A 4 -17.10 -18.91 8.51
CA ARG A 4 -16.87 -17.95 7.42
C ARG A 4 -15.77 -16.95 7.75
N TYR A 5 -15.68 -16.54 9.02
CA TYR A 5 -14.62 -15.65 9.50
C TYR A 5 -13.24 -16.28 9.29
N GLU A 6 -13.03 -17.51 9.79
CA GLU A 6 -11.74 -18.19 9.68
C GLU A 6 -11.31 -18.38 8.23
N GLN A 7 -12.26 -18.81 7.38
CA GLN A 7 -11.99 -19.00 5.96
C GLN A 7 -11.58 -17.70 5.27
N LEU A 8 -12.35 -16.63 5.46
CA LEU A 8 -12.03 -15.30 4.89
C LEU A 8 -10.70 -14.78 5.42
N TYR A 9 -10.49 -14.86 6.75
CA TYR A 9 -9.28 -14.38 7.40
C TYR A 9 -8.03 -15.08 6.86
N PHE A 10 -8.00 -16.41 6.81
CA PHE A 10 -6.82 -17.14 6.38
C PHE A 10 -6.48 -16.92 4.90
N TYR A 11 -7.48 -16.83 4.02
CA TYR A 11 -7.21 -16.52 2.62
C TYR A 11 -6.67 -15.11 2.44
N VAL A 12 -7.33 -14.12 3.00
CA VAL A 12 -6.90 -12.72 2.87
C VAL A 12 -5.53 -12.49 3.50
N PHE A 13 -5.32 -13.04 4.70
CA PHE A 13 -4.05 -12.93 5.41
C PHE A 13 -2.91 -13.62 4.65
N GLY A 14 -3.13 -14.82 4.14
CA GLY A 14 -2.12 -15.56 3.36
C GLY A 14 -1.74 -14.83 2.07
N ILE A 15 -2.72 -14.31 1.35
CA ILE A 15 -2.50 -13.50 0.15
C ILE A 15 -1.72 -12.22 0.50
N TYR A 16 -2.14 -11.50 1.51
CA TYR A 16 -1.49 -10.28 1.98
C TYR A 16 -0.02 -10.53 2.36
N LYS A 17 0.26 -11.54 3.18
CA LYS A 17 1.63 -11.92 3.55
C LYS A 17 2.50 -12.22 2.35
N SER A 18 1.99 -12.95 1.37
CA SER A 18 2.75 -13.32 0.19
C SER A 18 3.10 -12.09 -0.67
N ILE A 19 2.13 -11.19 -0.87
CA ILE A 19 2.36 -9.93 -1.59
C ILE A 19 3.38 -9.05 -0.85
N GLN A 20 3.26 -8.93 0.46
CA GLN A 20 4.20 -8.16 1.28
C GLN A 20 5.62 -8.72 1.21
N ARG A 21 5.76 -10.04 1.20
CA ARG A 21 7.07 -10.68 1.05
C ARG A 21 7.71 -10.36 -0.30
N ILE A 22 6.95 -10.46 -1.39
CA ILE A 22 7.44 -10.13 -2.73
C ILE A 22 7.87 -8.67 -2.82
N ALA A 23 7.07 -7.75 -2.28
CA ALA A 23 7.39 -6.33 -2.23
C ALA A 23 8.66 -6.06 -1.41
N LYS A 24 8.81 -6.73 -0.25
CA LYS A 24 10.01 -6.63 0.58
C LYS A 24 11.26 -7.10 -0.16
N GLU A 25 11.20 -8.27 -0.79
CA GLU A 25 12.33 -8.82 -1.56
C GLU A 25 12.76 -7.89 -2.70
N GLU A 26 11.81 -7.23 -3.36
CA GLU A 26 12.13 -6.23 -4.39
C GLU A 26 12.79 -4.98 -3.80
N MET A 27 12.31 -4.47 -2.68
CA MET A 27 12.91 -3.33 -1.99
C MET A 27 14.33 -3.64 -1.51
N GLU A 28 14.58 -4.85 -1.01
CA GLU A 28 15.90 -5.28 -0.55
C GLU A 28 16.94 -5.31 -1.67
N LYS A 29 16.55 -5.55 -2.92
CA LYS A 29 17.45 -5.44 -4.08
C LYS A 29 17.99 -4.02 -4.28
N HIS A 30 17.26 -3.02 -3.83
CA HIS A 30 17.66 -1.62 -3.85
C HIS A 30 18.29 -1.18 -2.52
N SER A 31 18.61 -2.11 -1.63
CA SER A 31 19.12 -1.83 -0.27
C SER A 31 18.15 -0.96 0.56
N LEU A 32 16.84 -1.15 0.35
CA LEU A 32 15.78 -0.41 1.00
C LEU A 32 14.94 -1.31 1.92
N ARG A 33 14.36 -0.70 2.94
CA ARG A 33 13.45 -1.39 3.85
C ARG A 33 12.12 -1.71 3.16
N GLY A 34 11.62 -2.92 3.38
CA GLY A 34 10.32 -3.35 2.86
C GLY A 34 9.16 -2.42 3.29
N ALA A 35 9.26 -1.84 4.48
CA ALA A 35 8.26 -0.89 5.01
C ALA A 35 8.06 0.36 4.14
N TYR A 36 9.01 0.74 3.29
CA TYR A 36 8.84 1.88 2.38
C TYR A 36 7.89 1.58 1.22
N ALA A 37 7.73 0.32 0.84
CA ALA A 37 6.96 -0.06 -0.35
C ALA A 37 5.55 0.53 -0.36
N GLN A 38 4.81 0.40 0.73
CA GLN A 38 3.44 0.91 0.81
C GLN A 38 3.35 2.43 0.68
N TYR A 39 4.34 3.17 1.22
CA TYR A 39 4.39 4.64 1.10
C TYR A 39 4.69 5.06 -0.34
N LEU A 40 5.70 4.44 -0.96
CA LEU A 40 6.06 4.74 -2.35
C LEU A 40 4.92 4.44 -3.31
N VAL A 41 4.25 3.30 -3.15
CA VAL A 41 3.07 2.95 -3.95
C VAL A 41 1.93 3.93 -3.69
N ALA A 42 1.64 4.28 -2.44
CA ALA A 42 0.63 5.27 -2.13
C ALA A 42 0.93 6.62 -2.79
N MET A 43 2.17 7.09 -2.70
CA MET A 43 2.60 8.36 -3.30
C MET A 43 2.50 8.36 -4.82
N SER A 44 2.70 7.24 -5.49
CA SER A 44 2.58 7.14 -6.96
C SER A 44 1.18 7.46 -7.49
N HIS A 45 0.15 7.37 -6.64
CA HIS A 45 -1.22 7.77 -6.99
C HIS A 45 -1.47 9.28 -6.86
N PHE A 46 -0.49 10.04 -6.39
CA PHE A 46 -0.61 11.49 -6.18
C PHE A 46 0.52 12.24 -6.89
N PRO A 47 0.48 12.36 -8.23
CA PRO A 47 1.55 13.02 -8.98
C PRO A 47 1.72 14.50 -8.62
N GLU A 48 0.68 15.13 -8.05
CA GLU A 48 0.70 16.51 -7.58
C GLU A 48 1.17 16.66 -6.12
N GLY A 49 1.55 15.55 -5.51
CA GLY A 49 2.00 15.52 -4.13
C GLY A 49 0.93 15.11 -3.12
N VAL A 50 1.40 14.61 -2.00
CA VAL A 50 0.57 14.13 -0.89
C VAL A 50 1.18 14.54 0.44
N THR A 51 0.34 14.88 1.43
CA THR A 51 0.82 15.24 2.77
C THR A 51 1.13 14.00 3.62
N SER A 52 2.01 14.14 4.61
CA SER A 52 2.25 13.09 5.61
C SER A 52 0.97 12.68 6.34
N ALA A 53 0.08 13.65 6.60
CA ALA A 53 -1.23 13.37 7.21
C ALA A 53 -2.05 12.39 6.36
N ARG A 54 -2.10 12.63 5.06
CA ARG A 54 -2.82 11.76 4.13
C ARG A 54 -2.16 10.39 3.99
N LEU A 55 -0.83 10.33 4.03
CA LEU A 55 -0.11 9.05 4.03
C LEU A 55 -0.40 8.21 5.27
N CYS A 56 -0.51 8.82 6.45
CA CYS A 56 -0.95 8.12 7.67
C CYS A 56 -2.29 7.41 7.47
N GLU A 57 -3.26 8.11 6.89
CA GLU A 57 -4.60 7.56 6.64
C GLU A 57 -4.57 6.43 5.61
N ILE A 58 -3.90 6.65 4.48
CA ILE A 58 -3.86 5.68 3.38
C ILE A 58 -3.12 4.41 3.80
N CYS A 59 -2.00 4.55 4.50
CA CYS A 59 -1.16 3.42 4.92
C CYS A 59 -1.58 2.81 6.26
N ASP A 60 -2.60 3.37 6.90
CA ASP A 60 -3.08 2.95 8.23
C ASP A 60 -1.93 2.85 9.24
N LYS A 61 -1.14 3.91 9.33
CA LYS A 61 -0.01 4.05 10.25
C LYS A 61 -0.17 5.28 11.12
N ASP A 62 0.44 5.23 12.30
CA ASP A 62 0.47 6.40 13.18
C ASP A 62 1.37 7.51 12.65
N LYS A 63 1.19 8.71 13.20
CA LYS A 63 1.94 9.90 12.83
C LYS A 63 3.44 9.74 13.06
N ALA A 64 3.85 9.13 14.17
CA ALA A 64 5.25 8.96 14.53
C ALA A 64 5.97 8.02 13.56
N ALA A 65 5.36 6.87 13.24
CA ALA A 65 5.90 5.92 12.27
C ALA A 65 6.00 6.55 10.88
N THR A 66 4.96 7.22 10.41
CA THR A 66 4.94 7.88 9.10
C THR A 66 5.99 8.99 9.03
N SER A 67 6.11 9.84 10.04
CA SER A 67 7.12 10.91 10.09
C SER A 67 8.54 10.36 10.02
N ARG A 68 8.79 9.25 10.70
CA ARG A 68 10.11 8.58 10.67
C ARG A 68 10.42 8.02 9.28
N PHE A 69 9.49 7.29 8.66
CA PHE A 69 9.70 6.73 7.33
C PHE A 69 9.82 7.81 6.25
N VAL A 70 9.04 8.88 6.36
CA VAL A 70 9.15 10.04 5.47
C VAL A 70 10.54 10.66 5.57
N ALA A 71 11.03 10.91 6.78
CA ALA A 71 12.38 11.47 6.99
C ALA A 71 13.49 10.55 6.43
N GLU A 72 13.38 9.24 6.67
CA GLU A 72 14.33 8.26 6.14
C GLU A 72 14.33 8.23 4.60
N MET A 73 13.15 8.22 3.97
CA MET A 73 13.03 8.22 2.51
C MET A 73 13.50 9.54 1.89
N GLU A 74 13.28 10.66 2.55
CA GLU A 74 13.78 11.96 2.14
C GLU A 74 15.30 12.01 2.19
N GLU A 75 15.92 11.53 3.28
CA GLU A 75 17.37 11.41 3.42
C GLU A 75 18.00 10.50 2.34
N LYS A 76 17.31 9.44 1.96
CA LYS A 76 17.73 8.53 0.88
C LYS A 76 17.49 9.08 -0.52
N GLY A 77 16.91 10.24 -0.65
CA GLY A 77 16.62 10.87 -1.94
C GLY A 77 15.50 10.21 -2.74
N LEU A 78 14.60 9.48 -2.09
CA LEU A 78 13.45 8.82 -2.73
C LEU A 78 12.25 9.74 -2.86
N ILE A 79 12.13 10.68 -1.94
CA ILE A 79 11.05 11.67 -1.89
C ILE A 79 11.63 13.05 -1.64
N LYS A 80 10.87 14.06 -2.00
CA LYS A 80 11.19 15.47 -1.76
C LYS A 80 9.97 16.18 -1.18
N ARG A 81 10.24 17.17 -0.35
CA ARG A 81 9.24 18.01 0.26
C ARG A 81 9.13 19.32 -0.53
N GLU A 82 7.91 19.82 -0.74
CA GLU A 82 7.73 21.14 -1.36
C GLU A 82 8.33 22.25 -0.50
N SER A 83 8.83 23.30 -1.16
CA SER A 83 9.32 24.50 -0.49
C SER A 83 8.16 25.43 -0.11
N GLY A 84 8.24 26.08 1.07
CA GLY A 84 7.24 27.05 1.52
C GLY A 84 7.14 27.12 3.04
N ASN A 85 6.24 28.01 3.53
CA ASN A 85 5.97 28.22 4.94
C ASN A 85 4.93 27.22 5.48
N PHE A 86 5.14 25.93 5.21
CA PHE A 86 4.29 24.85 5.70
C PHE A 86 4.92 24.19 6.91
N SER A 87 4.09 23.65 7.80
CA SER A 87 4.59 22.67 8.78
C SER A 87 5.10 21.42 8.05
N MET A 88 6.09 20.76 8.64
CA MET A 88 6.63 19.50 8.09
C MET A 88 5.54 18.47 7.76
N TYR A 89 4.46 18.46 8.55
CA TYR A 89 3.35 17.52 8.43
C TYR A 89 2.35 17.89 7.33
N ARG A 90 2.26 19.18 6.97
CA ARG A 90 1.33 19.71 5.95
C ARG A 90 1.96 19.94 4.59
N ALA A 91 3.29 19.99 4.52
CA ALA A 91 3.98 20.12 3.26
C ALA A 91 3.70 18.93 2.36
N LYS A 92 3.52 19.16 1.07
CA LYS A 92 3.35 18.11 0.09
C LYS A 92 4.68 17.41 -0.18
N LEU A 93 4.58 16.09 -0.30
CA LEU A 93 5.67 15.19 -0.61
C LEU A 93 5.46 14.63 -2.02
N ASN A 94 6.53 14.58 -2.79
CA ASN A 94 6.56 14.00 -4.12
C ASN A 94 7.67 12.96 -4.22
N LEU A 95 7.48 11.97 -5.07
CA LEU A 95 8.57 11.09 -5.47
C LEU A 95 9.63 11.87 -6.23
N THR A 96 10.90 11.58 -5.97
CA THR A 96 12.00 12.00 -6.84
C THR A 96 12.05 11.09 -8.07
N GLU A 97 12.87 11.42 -9.06
CA GLU A 97 13.12 10.54 -10.19
C GLU A 97 13.60 9.15 -9.74
N SER A 98 14.50 9.09 -8.76
CA SER A 98 14.97 7.85 -8.14
C SER A 98 13.83 7.10 -7.44
N GLY A 99 13.02 7.79 -6.64
CA GLY A 99 11.86 7.20 -5.97
C GLY A 99 10.83 6.66 -6.96
N GLN A 100 10.57 7.37 -8.05
CA GLN A 100 9.66 6.91 -9.10
C GLN A 100 10.19 5.66 -9.80
N ALA A 101 11.48 5.61 -10.15
CA ALA A 101 12.08 4.46 -10.80
C ALA A 101 12.00 3.19 -9.93
N ILE A 102 12.25 3.32 -8.63
CA ILE A 102 12.11 2.21 -7.67
C ILE A 102 10.64 1.78 -7.53
N THR A 103 9.72 2.72 -7.46
CA THR A 103 8.29 2.44 -7.37
C THR A 103 7.80 1.72 -8.62
N ASP A 104 8.23 2.12 -9.81
CA ASP A 104 7.88 1.47 -11.08
C ASP A 104 8.40 0.04 -11.13
N SER A 105 9.65 -0.19 -10.69
CA SER A 105 10.23 -1.52 -10.58
C SER A 105 9.43 -2.42 -9.62
N LEU A 106 9.08 -1.89 -8.46
CA LEU A 106 8.26 -2.57 -7.47
C LEU A 106 6.89 -2.94 -8.03
N LEU A 107 6.18 -1.99 -8.61
CA LEU A 107 4.85 -2.20 -9.19
C LEU A 107 4.88 -3.23 -10.32
N LYS A 108 5.88 -3.15 -11.20
CA LYS A 108 6.07 -4.14 -12.26
C LYS A 108 6.24 -5.55 -11.70
N LYS A 109 7.06 -5.70 -10.67
CA LYS A 109 7.32 -7.00 -10.02
C LYS A 109 6.08 -7.57 -9.34
N VAL A 110 5.39 -6.76 -8.57
CA VAL A 110 4.17 -7.19 -7.86
C VAL A 110 3.05 -7.50 -8.84
N ASN A 111 2.88 -6.70 -9.89
CA ASN A 111 1.86 -6.96 -10.92
C ASN A 111 2.12 -8.28 -11.64
N VAL A 112 3.36 -8.59 -12.01
CA VAL A 112 3.71 -9.89 -12.61
C VAL A 112 3.38 -11.02 -11.64
N ALA A 113 3.68 -10.88 -10.35
CA ALA A 113 3.37 -11.90 -9.35
C ALA A 113 1.84 -12.12 -9.21
N VAL A 114 1.06 -11.05 -9.21
CA VAL A 114 -0.42 -11.13 -9.13
C VAL A 114 -1.00 -11.78 -10.38
N GLU A 115 -0.50 -11.46 -11.58
CA GLU A 115 -0.91 -12.12 -12.81
C GLU A 115 -0.57 -13.62 -12.79
N MET A 116 0.62 -13.98 -12.33
CA MET A 116 1.01 -15.39 -12.18
C MET A 116 0.17 -16.11 -11.15
N ALA A 117 -0.17 -15.46 -10.04
CA ALA A 117 -1.03 -16.01 -9.00
C ALA A 117 -2.46 -16.27 -9.49
N GLY A 118 -2.93 -15.50 -10.46
CA GLY A 118 -4.24 -15.67 -11.08
C GLY A 118 -4.32 -16.74 -12.16
N ARG A 119 -3.25 -17.50 -12.41
CA ARG A 119 -3.29 -18.60 -13.39
C ARG A 119 -4.34 -19.62 -13.01
N GLY A 120 -5.15 -20.02 -13.99
CA GLY A 120 -6.27 -20.94 -13.79
C GLY A 120 -7.62 -20.25 -13.54
N LEU A 121 -7.61 -18.93 -13.30
CA LEU A 121 -8.85 -18.17 -13.28
C LEU A 121 -9.24 -17.76 -14.69
N THR A 122 -10.55 -17.87 -15.01
CA THR A 122 -11.11 -17.26 -16.20
C THR A 122 -11.24 -15.73 -15.97
N ASP A 123 -11.43 -14.96 -17.03
CA ASP A 123 -11.64 -13.51 -16.91
C ASP A 123 -12.91 -13.20 -16.11
N GLU A 124 -13.97 -13.99 -16.28
CA GLU A 124 -15.21 -13.87 -15.51
C GLU A 124 -14.98 -14.15 -14.02
N SER A 125 -14.24 -15.22 -13.68
CA SER A 125 -13.91 -15.56 -12.30
C SER A 125 -13.06 -14.49 -11.65
N ARG A 126 -12.09 -13.94 -12.37
CA ARG A 126 -11.23 -12.84 -11.91
C ARG A 126 -12.05 -11.59 -11.63
N GLN A 127 -12.93 -11.21 -12.55
CA GLN A 127 -13.81 -10.05 -12.40
C GLN A 127 -14.77 -10.23 -11.22
N ALA A 128 -15.38 -11.41 -11.07
CA ALA A 128 -16.25 -11.73 -9.96
C ALA A 128 -15.52 -11.65 -8.60
N LEU A 129 -14.28 -12.14 -8.55
CA LEU A 129 -13.44 -12.07 -7.36
C LEU A 129 -13.21 -10.62 -6.92
N TYR A 130 -12.73 -9.76 -7.83
CA TYR A 130 -12.45 -8.36 -7.50
C TYR A 130 -13.72 -7.57 -7.14
N SER A 131 -14.82 -7.81 -7.81
CA SER A 131 -16.11 -7.20 -7.47
C SER A 131 -16.58 -7.62 -6.08
N SER A 132 -16.44 -8.90 -5.74
CA SER A 132 -16.81 -9.42 -4.41
C SER A 132 -15.92 -8.87 -3.30
N LEU A 133 -14.61 -8.78 -3.55
CA LEU A 133 -13.67 -8.19 -2.60
C LEU A 133 -13.95 -6.70 -2.35
N ASP A 134 -14.34 -5.97 -3.39
CA ASP A 134 -14.69 -4.53 -3.24
C ASP A 134 -15.94 -4.34 -2.38
N ILE A 135 -16.96 -5.19 -2.56
CA ILE A 135 -18.17 -5.20 -1.72
C ILE A 135 -17.79 -5.48 -0.26
N ILE A 136 -17.04 -6.55 -0.01
CA ILE A 136 -16.63 -6.95 1.34
C ILE A 136 -15.81 -5.83 2.01
N LYS A 137 -14.84 -5.28 1.29
CA LYS A 137 -13.99 -4.17 1.76
C LYS A 137 -14.82 -2.94 2.13
N SER A 138 -15.77 -2.56 1.28
CA SER A 138 -16.62 -1.40 1.49
C SER A 138 -17.54 -1.60 2.70
N ASN A 139 -18.16 -2.77 2.82
CA ASN A 139 -19.03 -3.09 3.96
C ASN A 139 -18.24 -3.15 5.27
N LEU A 140 -17.06 -3.76 5.29
CA LEU A 140 -16.20 -3.80 6.48
C LEU A 140 -15.76 -2.39 6.90
N LYS A 141 -15.44 -1.53 5.94
CA LYS A 141 -15.09 -0.13 6.22
C LYS A 141 -16.24 0.61 6.91
N GLU A 142 -17.49 0.37 6.49
CA GLU A 142 -18.66 0.96 7.12
C GLU A 142 -18.90 0.37 8.52
N ILE A 143 -18.82 -0.94 8.67
CA ILE A 143 -18.95 -1.62 9.97
C ILE A 143 -17.92 -1.08 10.97
N CYS A 144 -16.68 -0.86 10.55
CA CYS A 144 -15.64 -0.28 11.42
C CYS A 144 -15.98 1.14 11.90
N LYS A 145 -16.79 1.89 11.15
CA LYS A 145 -17.23 3.23 11.55
C LYS A 145 -18.43 3.21 12.50
N ILE A 146 -19.42 2.38 12.19
CA ILE A 146 -20.70 2.40 12.91
C ILE A 146 -20.79 1.34 14.01
N GLY A 147 -19.87 0.36 14.03
CA GLY A 147 -19.89 -0.79 14.93
C GLY A 147 -20.80 -1.91 14.45
N ILE A 148 -20.71 -3.04 15.14
CA ILE A 148 -21.57 -4.20 14.91
C ILE A 148 -22.78 -4.06 15.84
N PRO A 149 -24.01 -4.17 15.33
CA PRO A 149 -25.21 -4.20 16.19
C PRO A 149 -25.17 -5.37 17.18
N ASP A 150 -25.65 -5.14 18.41
CA ASP A 150 -25.79 -6.18 19.45
C ASP A 150 -26.81 -7.26 19.05
#